data_b04524bcdf98a4701d5f9e40e3b49ada
#
_entry.id   b04524bcdf98a4701d5f9e40e3b49ada
#
_cell.length_a   1.000
_cell.length_b   1.000
_cell.length_c   1.000
_cell.angle_alpha   90.00
_cell.angle_beta   90.00
_cell.angle_gamma   90.00
#
_symmetry.space_group_name_H-M   'P 1'
#
loop_
_entity.id
_entity.type
_entity.pdbx_description
1 polymer ?
#
loop_
_entity_poly.entity_id
_entity_poly.type
_entity_poly.pdbx_seq_one_letter_code
_entity_poly.pdbx_strand_id
1 'polypeptide(L)'
;NQKGDLMSYRPDIKLLDATIRDGGLVNNFGFSDEFVKELYKTNIKSGVEYMEFGYKASKELFDVKEFGKWKFCDEEDIRAIVGENDSPLKLSVMADVGRCDFKKDILPKSESVIDMIRIATYTHQMPGALEMINYCHDMGYETTINIMAVSASREDDIAQALDLVAKSPVDVIYLVDSYGSLFPEQVRRLTAQYCEVAEASGKKVGVHMHNNQQLAFANTIESISHGASFADAT
;
A
#
# COMPACT_ATOMS: atom_id res chain seq x y z
N ASN A 1 -9.40 -32.36 -21.50
CA ASN A 1 -8.98 -31.07 -22.08
C ASN A 1 -8.19 -30.29 -21.00
N GLN A 2 -6.91 -30.64 -20.86
CA GLN A 2 -5.96 -29.76 -20.18
C GLN A 2 -5.74 -28.56 -21.12
N LYS A 3 -6.38 -27.43 -20.84
CA LYS A 3 -5.89 -26.13 -21.30
C LYS A 3 -4.55 -25.95 -20.59
N GLY A 4 -3.45 -26.09 -21.31
CA GLY A 4 -2.13 -25.76 -20.79
C GLY A 4 -2.17 -24.31 -20.32
N ASP A 5 -1.93 -24.09 -19.02
CA ASP A 5 -1.75 -22.76 -18.48
C ASP A 5 -0.61 -22.08 -19.23
N LEU A 6 -0.87 -20.91 -19.77
CA LEU A 6 0.18 -20.10 -20.38
C LEU A 6 1.15 -19.72 -19.27
N MET A 7 2.36 -20.27 -19.29
CA MET A 7 3.39 -20.08 -18.24
C MET A 7 3.76 -18.63 -17.96
N SER A 8 3.36 -17.70 -18.84
CA SER A 8 3.70 -16.27 -18.74
C SER A 8 2.58 -15.39 -18.18
N TYR A 9 1.36 -15.92 -17.98
CA TYR A 9 0.22 -15.10 -17.54
C TYR A 9 -0.11 -15.37 -16.07
N ARG A 10 0.03 -14.32 -15.24
CA ARG A 10 -0.25 -14.32 -13.80
C ARG A 10 -1.38 -13.32 -13.48
N PRO A 11 -2.65 -13.73 -13.65
CA PRO A 11 -3.82 -12.85 -13.44
C PRO A 11 -4.04 -12.49 -11.96
N ASP A 12 -3.36 -13.17 -11.06
CA ASP A 12 -3.35 -12.92 -9.62
C ASP A 12 -2.52 -11.70 -9.24
N ILE A 13 -1.59 -11.25 -10.09
CA ILE A 13 -0.75 -10.07 -9.83
C ILE A 13 -1.57 -8.81 -9.98
N LYS A 14 -1.48 -7.93 -8.98
CA LYS A 14 -2.11 -6.62 -8.92
C LYS A 14 -1.06 -5.52 -8.88
N LEU A 15 -1.23 -4.52 -9.74
CA LEU A 15 -0.39 -3.33 -9.74
C LEU A 15 -1.09 -2.19 -9.01
N LEU A 16 -0.34 -1.50 -8.18
CA LEU A 16 -0.75 -0.28 -7.50
C LEU A 16 0.16 0.86 -7.94
N ASP A 17 -0.43 1.90 -8.51
CA ASP A 17 0.25 3.16 -8.79
C ASP A 17 0.35 3.98 -7.51
N ALA A 18 1.57 4.25 -7.05
CA ALA A 18 1.86 5.07 -5.87
C ALA A 18 2.48 6.43 -6.23
N THR A 19 2.38 6.87 -7.49
CA THR A 19 3.04 8.09 -7.99
C THR A 19 2.73 9.32 -7.15
N ILE A 20 1.45 9.54 -6.79
CA ILE A 20 1.07 10.71 -5.98
C ILE A 20 1.50 10.53 -4.52
N ARG A 21 1.29 9.35 -3.94
CA ARG A 21 1.60 9.11 -2.53
C ARG A 21 3.11 9.15 -2.28
N ASP A 22 3.88 8.40 -3.04
CA ASP A 22 5.33 8.28 -2.84
C ASP A 22 6.07 9.50 -3.38
N GLY A 23 5.74 9.93 -4.60
CA GLY A 23 6.29 11.14 -5.20
C GLY A 23 5.96 12.41 -4.42
N GLY A 24 4.85 12.43 -3.69
CA GLY A 24 4.45 13.54 -2.81
C GLY A 24 5.45 13.84 -1.70
N LEU A 25 6.24 12.85 -1.29
CA LEU A 25 7.31 13.05 -0.30
C LEU A 25 8.44 13.97 -0.82
N VAL A 26 8.57 14.12 -2.12
CA VAL A 26 9.60 14.96 -2.76
C VAL A 26 9.13 16.39 -2.97
N ASN A 27 7.83 16.62 -3.19
CA ASN A 27 7.26 17.93 -3.55
C ASN A 27 6.20 18.44 -2.56
N ASN A 28 6.19 17.91 -1.34
CA ASN A 28 5.20 18.23 -0.30
C ASN A 28 3.75 18.02 -0.77
N PHE A 29 3.50 17.02 -1.62
CA PHE A 29 2.18 16.69 -2.18
C PHE A 29 1.58 17.80 -3.05
N GLY A 30 2.42 18.65 -3.63
CA GLY A 30 2.06 19.79 -4.49
C GLY A 30 1.77 19.38 -5.93
N PHE A 31 0.90 18.41 -6.18
CA PHE A 31 0.44 18.04 -7.51
C PHE A 31 -0.80 18.83 -7.90
N SER A 32 -0.87 19.30 -9.15
CA SER A 32 -2.07 19.95 -9.68
C SER A 32 -3.20 18.94 -9.92
N ASP A 33 -4.45 19.39 -9.84
CA ASP A 33 -5.62 18.56 -10.11
C ASP A 33 -5.62 18.01 -11.54
N GLU A 34 -5.13 18.79 -12.50
CA GLU A 34 -4.99 18.35 -13.88
C GLU A 34 -4.05 17.15 -14.01
N PHE A 35 -2.89 17.22 -13.34
CA PHE A 35 -1.94 16.10 -13.33
C PHE A 35 -2.55 14.86 -12.71
N VAL A 36 -3.15 14.96 -11.53
CA VAL A 36 -3.76 13.84 -10.83
C VAL A 36 -4.91 13.23 -11.63
N LYS A 37 -5.71 14.07 -12.29
CA LYS A 37 -6.81 13.61 -13.15
C LYS A 37 -6.33 12.89 -14.40
N GLU A 38 -5.26 13.36 -15.02
CA GLU A 38 -4.67 12.67 -16.19
C GLU A 38 -4.00 11.35 -15.79
N LEU A 39 -3.35 11.29 -14.62
CA LEU A 39 -2.80 10.06 -14.07
C LEU A 39 -3.92 9.04 -13.78
N TYR A 40 -5.00 9.46 -13.13
CA TYR A 40 -6.18 8.62 -12.89
C TYR A 40 -6.72 8.00 -14.19
N LYS A 41 -6.94 8.83 -15.23
CA LYS A 41 -7.40 8.34 -16.54
C LYS A 41 -6.39 7.39 -17.21
N THR A 42 -5.09 7.67 -17.04
CA THR A 42 -4.02 6.85 -17.60
C THR A 42 -3.98 5.48 -16.94
N ASN A 43 -4.12 5.42 -15.61
CA ASN A 43 -4.20 4.18 -14.86
C ASN A 43 -5.39 3.31 -15.30
N ILE A 44 -6.56 3.90 -15.51
CA ILE A 44 -7.73 3.20 -16.05
C ILE A 44 -7.42 2.60 -17.43
N LYS A 45 -6.85 3.41 -18.34
CA LYS A 45 -6.52 2.96 -19.72
C LYS A 45 -5.46 1.87 -19.75
N SER A 46 -4.52 1.91 -18.80
CA SER A 46 -3.41 0.96 -18.70
C SER A 46 -3.81 -0.34 -18.00
N GLY A 47 -4.99 -0.40 -17.38
CA GLY A 47 -5.47 -1.57 -16.66
C GLY A 47 -4.78 -1.78 -15.31
N VAL A 48 -4.25 -0.72 -14.70
CA VAL A 48 -3.74 -0.73 -13.32
C VAL A 48 -4.91 -0.99 -12.38
N GLU A 49 -4.71 -1.82 -11.35
CA GLU A 49 -5.81 -2.22 -10.47
C GLU A 49 -6.05 -1.25 -9.33
N TYR A 50 -5.00 -0.57 -8.83
CA TYR A 50 -5.10 0.36 -7.71
C TYR A 50 -4.35 1.66 -7.99
N MET A 51 -4.89 2.80 -7.52
CA MET A 51 -4.20 4.09 -7.49
C MET A 51 -4.19 4.65 -6.07
N GLU A 52 -3.02 4.98 -5.55
CA GLU A 52 -2.84 5.57 -4.23
C GLU A 52 -2.69 7.09 -4.32
N PHE A 53 -3.68 7.84 -3.82
CA PHE A 53 -3.74 9.30 -3.92
C PHE A 53 -2.81 10.02 -2.96
N GLY A 54 -2.49 9.44 -1.84
CA GLY A 54 -1.67 10.07 -0.82
C GLY A 54 -1.92 9.55 0.58
N TYR A 55 -1.91 10.45 1.55
CA TYR A 55 -2.07 10.07 2.95
C TYR A 55 -3.38 10.57 3.55
N LYS A 56 -3.85 9.88 4.59
CA LYS A 56 -4.81 10.37 5.59
C LYS A 56 -4.03 10.94 6.78
N ALA A 57 -3.22 11.99 6.56
CA ALA A 57 -2.44 12.61 7.63
C ALA A 57 -3.31 13.55 8.48
N SER A 58 -3.08 13.55 9.80
CA SER A 58 -3.80 14.45 10.70
C SER A 58 -3.41 15.91 10.47
N LYS A 59 -4.39 16.78 10.25
CA LYS A 59 -4.19 18.24 10.13
C LYS A 59 -3.78 18.91 11.44
N GLU A 60 -3.83 18.19 12.55
CA GLU A 60 -3.32 18.66 13.85
C GLU A 60 -1.79 18.48 13.95
N LEU A 61 -1.22 17.54 13.18
CA LEU A 61 0.21 17.23 13.16
C LEU A 61 0.94 17.84 11.96
N PHE A 62 0.23 18.10 10.87
CA PHE A 62 0.80 18.61 9.62
C PHE A 62 0.10 19.90 9.18
N ASP A 63 0.87 20.96 8.94
CA ASP A 63 0.32 22.25 8.53
C ASP A 63 -0.18 22.18 7.08
N VAL A 64 -1.46 22.47 6.89
CA VAL A 64 -2.12 22.55 5.57
C VAL A 64 -1.53 23.63 4.66
N LYS A 65 -0.73 24.58 5.19
CA LYS A 65 -0.02 25.58 4.40
C LYS A 65 1.31 25.10 3.84
N GLU A 66 1.89 24.07 4.47
CA GLU A 66 3.18 23.50 4.05
C GLU A 66 3.00 22.33 3.08
N PHE A 67 1.87 21.62 3.16
CA PHE A 67 1.61 20.41 2.39
C PHE A 67 0.39 20.60 1.47
N GLY A 68 0.50 20.06 0.25
CA GLY A 68 -0.63 19.96 -0.67
C GLY A 68 -1.73 19.02 -0.15
N LYS A 69 -2.92 19.14 -0.74
CA LYS A 69 -4.13 18.43 -0.32
C LYS A 69 -4.00 16.89 -0.35
N TRP A 70 -3.13 16.34 -1.17
CA TRP A 70 -2.87 14.89 -1.25
C TRP A 70 -2.12 14.33 -0.03
N LYS A 71 -1.62 15.19 0.86
CA LYS A 71 -1.15 14.79 2.20
C LYS A 71 -2.31 14.38 3.11
N PHE A 72 -3.49 14.94 2.88
CA PHE A 72 -4.68 14.76 3.73
C PHE A 72 -5.75 13.92 3.05
N CYS A 73 -5.82 13.93 1.72
CA CYS A 73 -6.77 13.19 0.91
C CYS A 73 -8.20 13.30 1.42
N ASP A 74 -8.68 14.54 1.62
CA ASP A 74 -10.07 14.77 1.99
C ASP A 74 -10.99 14.16 0.93
N GLU A 75 -12.12 13.64 1.34
CA GLU A 75 -13.06 12.95 0.44
C GLU A 75 -13.50 13.84 -0.73
N GLU A 76 -13.75 15.12 -0.46
CA GLU A 76 -14.14 16.12 -1.46
C GLU A 76 -13.07 16.33 -2.53
N ASP A 77 -11.78 16.32 -2.15
CA ASP A 77 -10.66 16.47 -3.06
C ASP A 77 -10.52 15.28 -4.00
N ILE A 78 -10.69 14.07 -3.47
CA ILE A 78 -10.66 12.85 -4.28
C ILE A 78 -11.85 12.83 -5.23
N ARG A 79 -13.07 13.13 -4.73
CA ARG A 79 -14.29 13.20 -5.56
C ARG A 79 -14.22 14.24 -6.66
N ALA A 80 -13.51 15.35 -6.45
CA ALA A 80 -13.30 16.37 -7.48
C ALA A 80 -12.49 15.81 -8.69
N ILE A 81 -11.68 14.79 -8.48
CA ILE A 81 -10.90 14.12 -9.53
C ILE A 81 -11.69 12.97 -10.18
N VAL A 82 -12.26 12.09 -9.36
CA VAL A 82 -12.79 10.78 -9.81
C VAL A 82 -14.32 10.72 -9.92
N GLY A 83 -15.05 11.69 -9.38
CA GLY A 83 -16.50 11.59 -9.19
C GLY A 83 -16.85 10.45 -8.22
N GLU A 84 -17.79 9.60 -8.62
CA GLU A 84 -18.17 8.40 -7.86
C GLU A 84 -17.34 7.16 -8.24
N ASN A 85 -16.34 7.34 -9.09
CA ASN A 85 -15.46 6.28 -9.59
C ASN A 85 -16.19 5.06 -10.16
N ASP A 86 -16.85 5.23 -11.29
CA ASP A 86 -17.53 4.14 -12.03
C ASP A 86 -16.57 3.23 -12.79
N SER A 87 -15.24 3.39 -12.59
CA SER A 87 -14.21 2.62 -13.29
C SER A 87 -13.82 1.35 -12.50
N PRO A 88 -13.13 0.38 -13.13
CA PRO A 88 -12.60 -0.78 -12.43
C PRO A 88 -11.38 -0.47 -11.55
N LEU A 89 -10.78 0.73 -11.67
CA LEU A 89 -9.63 1.15 -10.88
C LEU A 89 -10.05 1.38 -9.43
N LYS A 90 -9.48 0.64 -8.49
CA LYS A 90 -9.70 0.84 -7.06
C LYS A 90 -8.84 1.98 -6.52
N LEU A 91 -9.43 2.76 -5.62
CA LEU A 91 -8.79 3.93 -5.02
C LEU A 91 -8.22 3.60 -3.64
N SER A 92 -7.03 4.08 -3.37
CA SER A 92 -6.31 3.81 -2.13
C SER A 92 -5.72 5.07 -1.52
N VAL A 93 -5.55 5.04 -0.22
CA VAL A 93 -4.76 6.03 0.55
C VAL A 93 -3.97 5.32 1.65
N MET A 94 -2.87 5.95 2.08
CA MET A 94 -2.05 5.46 3.18
C MET A 94 -2.38 6.18 4.49
N ALA A 95 -2.34 5.46 5.59
CA ALA A 95 -2.52 5.97 6.94
C ALA A 95 -1.38 5.46 7.84
N ASP A 96 -0.52 6.36 8.27
CA ASP A 96 0.62 6.01 9.12
C ASP A 96 0.19 5.93 10.59
N VAL A 97 0.64 4.89 11.27
CA VAL A 97 0.45 4.75 12.71
C VAL A 97 1.07 5.95 13.46
N GLY A 98 0.26 6.61 14.27
CA GLY A 98 0.68 7.79 15.04
C GLY A 98 0.72 9.09 14.25
N ARG A 99 0.34 9.11 12.97
CA ARG A 99 0.27 10.31 12.11
C ARG A 99 -1.10 10.55 11.48
N CYS A 100 -2.04 9.67 11.74
CA CYS A 100 -3.44 9.74 11.32
C CYS A 100 -4.33 9.58 12.57
N ASP A 101 -5.30 10.45 12.73
CA ASP A 101 -6.42 10.20 13.65
C ASP A 101 -7.49 9.41 12.88
N PHE A 102 -7.28 8.10 12.79
CA PHE A 102 -8.09 7.23 11.92
C PHE A 102 -9.58 7.23 12.27
N LYS A 103 -9.93 7.48 13.55
CA LYS A 103 -11.33 7.56 13.97
C LYS A 103 -12.03 8.84 13.49
N LYS A 104 -11.24 9.89 13.20
CA LYS A 104 -11.73 11.18 12.72
C LYS A 104 -11.53 11.34 11.22
N ASP A 105 -10.38 10.89 10.71
CA ASP A 105 -9.93 11.19 9.34
C ASP A 105 -10.41 10.14 8.31
N ILE A 106 -10.84 8.94 8.76
CA ILE A 106 -11.33 7.87 7.90
C ILE A 106 -12.83 7.71 8.06
N LEU A 107 -13.59 8.03 7.01
CA LEU A 107 -15.05 7.87 6.95
C LEU A 107 -15.43 6.39 6.81
N PRO A 108 -16.66 5.99 7.13
CA PRO A 108 -17.18 4.68 6.73
C PRO A 108 -17.09 4.48 5.20
N LYS A 109 -16.84 3.24 4.74
CA LYS A 109 -16.75 2.93 3.30
C LYS A 109 -18.00 3.35 2.52
N SER A 110 -19.17 3.29 3.14
CA SER A 110 -20.44 3.71 2.53
C SER A 110 -20.52 5.22 2.21
N GLU A 111 -19.62 6.02 2.78
CA GLU A 111 -19.53 7.47 2.58
C GLU A 111 -18.30 7.88 1.78
N SER A 112 -17.46 6.92 1.36
CA SER A 112 -16.19 7.17 0.71
C SER A 112 -16.07 6.49 -0.65
N VAL A 113 -15.40 7.15 -1.59
CA VAL A 113 -15.00 6.54 -2.88
C VAL A 113 -13.73 5.71 -2.75
N ILE A 114 -13.02 5.80 -1.63
CA ILE A 114 -11.81 5.00 -1.36
C ILE A 114 -12.21 3.53 -1.15
N ASP A 115 -11.45 2.61 -1.72
CA ASP A 115 -11.67 1.17 -1.61
C ASP A 115 -10.73 0.51 -0.61
N MET A 116 -9.49 1.00 -0.50
CA MET A 116 -8.44 0.39 0.30
C MET A 116 -7.75 1.42 1.19
N ILE A 117 -7.56 1.05 2.46
CA ILE A 117 -6.71 1.79 3.40
C ILE A 117 -5.42 1.00 3.63
N ARG A 118 -4.28 1.65 3.38
CA ARG A 118 -2.96 1.05 3.55
C ARG A 118 -2.33 1.57 4.85
N ILE A 119 -2.19 0.71 5.84
CA ILE A 119 -1.65 1.06 7.16
C ILE A 119 -0.13 0.92 7.13
N ALA A 120 0.60 2.02 7.27
CA ALA A 120 2.06 2.02 7.34
C ALA A 120 2.52 2.01 8.81
N THR A 121 3.45 1.11 9.12
CA THR A 121 3.91 0.87 10.48
C THR A 121 5.34 0.36 10.53
N TYR A 122 5.99 0.56 11.66
CA TYR A 122 7.23 -0.14 12.01
C TYR A 122 6.93 -1.34 12.90
N THR A 123 7.84 -2.32 13.00
CA THR A 123 7.65 -3.53 13.81
C THR A 123 7.30 -3.24 15.27
N HIS A 124 7.87 -2.17 15.85
CA HIS A 124 7.60 -1.77 17.24
C HIS A 124 6.26 -1.06 17.47
N GLN A 125 5.53 -0.70 16.40
CA GLN A 125 4.23 -0.02 16.45
C GLN A 125 3.04 -0.95 16.20
N MET A 126 3.26 -2.26 16.16
CA MET A 126 2.23 -3.25 15.81
C MET A 126 0.91 -3.12 16.56
N PRO A 127 0.86 -2.83 17.89
CA PRO A 127 -0.42 -2.67 18.58
C PRO A 127 -1.31 -1.59 17.97
N GLY A 128 -0.75 -0.43 17.64
CA GLY A 128 -1.48 0.65 16.98
C GLY A 128 -1.90 0.30 15.55
N ALA A 129 -1.04 -0.41 14.81
CA ALA A 129 -1.38 -0.87 13.47
C ALA A 129 -2.56 -1.84 13.48
N LEU A 130 -2.59 -2.78 14.42
CA LEU A 130 -3.69 -3.73 14.56
C LEU A 130 -5.02 -3.04 14.94
N GLU A 131 -4.98 -2.01 15.80
CA GLU A 131 -6.16 -1.20 16.10
C GLU A 131 -6.70 -0.52 14.85
N MET A 132 -5.82 0.10 14.04
CA MET A 132 -6.21 0.74 12.79
C MET A 132 -6.76 -0.27 11.75
N ILE A 133 -6.12 -1.43 11.61
CA ILE A 133 -6.58 -2.49 10.71
C ILE A 133 -8.00 -2.94 11.08
N ASN A 134 -8.23 -3.26 12.35
CA ASN A 134 -9.55 -3.70 12.81
C ASN A 134 -10.59 -2.61 12.56
N TYR A 135 -10.29 -1.35 12.89
CA TYR A 135 -11.18 -0.24 12.64
C TYR A 135 -11.52 -0.09 11.15
N CYS A 136 -10.53 -0.06 10.26
CA CYS A 136 -10.75 0.11 8.82
C CYS A 136 -11.50 -1.09 8.22
N HIS A 137 -11.18 -2.30 8.65
CA HIS A 137 -11.90 -3.51 8.24
C HIS A 137 -13.39 -3.45 8.66
N ASP A 138 -13.68 -3.08 9.91
CA ASP A 138 -15.04 -2.95 10.43
C ASP A 138 -15.82 -1.84 9.72
N MET A 139 -15.13 -0.80 9.21
CA MET A 139 -15.72 0.25 8.36
C MET A 139 -15.97 -0.21 6.92
N GLY A 140 -15.55 -1.43 6.53
CA GLY A 140 -15.82 -2.04 5.24
C GLY A 140 -14.75 -1.85 4.17
N TYR A 141 -13.55 -1.41 4.54
CA TYR A 141 -12.43 -1.24 3.63
C TYR A 141 -11.65 -2.53 3.40
N GLU A 142 -11.11 -2.67 2.20
CA GLU A 142 -9.96 -3.52 1.95
C GLU A 142 -8.75 -2.92 2.68
N THR A 143 -7.94 -3.75 3.34
CA THR A 143 -6.85 -3.26 4.19
C THR A 143 -5.51 -3.88 3.84
N THR A 144 -4.45 -3.09 3.92
CA THR A 144 -3.08 -3.60 3.87
C THR A 144 -2.28 -3.16 5.08
N ILE A 145 -1.27 -3.93 5.44
CA ILE A 145 -0.25 -3.51 6.38
C ILE A 145 1.11 -3.40 5.68
N ASN A 146 1.69 -2.22 5.72
CA ASN A 146 2.99 -1.91 5.12
C ASN A 146 4.04 -1.87 6.22
N ILE A 147 4.78 -2.97 6.43
CA ILE A 147 5.83 -3.06 7.43
C ILE A 147 7.09 -2.41 6.87
N MET A 148 7.35 -1.18 7.33
CA MET A 148 8.42 -0.32 6.85
C MET A 148 9.79 -0.71 7.42
N ALA A 149 10.85 -0.29 6.71
CA ALA A 149 12.24 -0.39 7.14
C ALA A 149 12.69 -1.80 7.55
N VAL A 150 12.21 -2.81 6.85
CA VAL A 150 12.52 -4.22 7.18
C VAL A 150 14.02 -4.51 7.13
N SER A 151 14.78 -3.81 6.27
CA SER A 151 16.25 -3.94 6.18
C SER A 151 16.99 -3.44 7.44
N ALA A 152 16.33 -2.63 8.27
CA ALA A 152 16.87 -2.14 9.55
C ALA A 152 16.23 -2.83 10.77
N SER A 153 15.30 -3.76 10.56
CA SER A 153 14.62 -4.50 11.61
C SER A 153 15.36 -5.81 11.94
N ARG A 154 15.23 -6.27 13.20
CA ARG A 154 15.73 -7.60 13.57
C ARG A 154 14.81 -8.67 13.01
N GLU A 155 15.36 -9.84 12.68
CA GLU A 155 14.57 -10.96 12.16
C GLU A 155 13.48 -11.41 13.15
N ASP A 156 13.79 -11.44 14.45
CA ASP A 156 12.83 -11.78 15.49
C ASP A 156 11.67 -10.80 15.56
N ASP A 157 11.94 -9.48 15.37
CA ASP A 157 10.92 -8.43 15.40
C ASP A 157 9.98 -8.56 14.18
N ILE A 158 10.54 -8.90 13.01
CA ILE A 158 9.75 -9.19 11.80
C ILE A 158 8.88 -10.43 12.02
N ALA A 159 9.43 -11.51 12.55
CA ALA A 159 8.69 -12.74 12.82
C ALA A 159 7.53 -12.49 13.79
N GLN A 160 7.77 -11.76 14.89
CA GLN A 160 6.72 -11.40 15.85
C GLN A 160 5.64 -10.51 15.22
N ALA A 161 6.03 -9.55 14.38
CA ALA A 161 5.08 -8.71 13.66
C ALA A 161 4.19 -9.54 12.74
N LEU A 162 4.76 -10.47 11.97
CA LEU A 162 4.03 -11.36 11.09
C LEU A 162 3.07 -12.29 11.85
N ASP A 163 3.48 -12.84 13.00
CA ASP A 163 2.61 -13.64 13.87
C ASP A 163 1.37 -12.87 14.37
N LEU A 164 1.54 -11.57 14.67
CA LEU A 164 0.44 -10.72 15.07
C LEU A 164 -0.49 -10.41 13.88
N VAL A 165 0.10 -10.11 12.73
CA VAL A 165 -0.63 -9.80 11.49
C VAL A 165 -1.43 -11.01 11.00
N ALA A 166 -0.90 -12.21 11.14
CA ALA A 166 -1.60 -13.46 10.77
C ALA A 166 -2.97 -13.60 11.43
N LYS A 167 -3.12 -13.07 12.65
CA LYS A 167 -4.36 -13.13 13.47
C LYS A 167 -5.32 -11.95 13.21
N SER A 168 -4.91 -10.97 12.44
CA SER A 168 -5.70 -9.78 12.11
C SER A 168 -6.58 -10.01 10.87
N PRO A 169 -7.60 -9.17 10.62
CA PRO A 169 -8.42 -9.28 9.42
C PRO A 169 -7.78 -8.62 8.18
N VAL A 170 -6.51 -8.22 8.20
CA VAL A 170 -5.84 -7.59 7.06
C VAL A 170 -5.84 -8.48 5.81
N ASP A 171 -6.02 -7.89 4.64
CA ASP A 171 -6.08 -8.63 3.37
C ASP A 171 -4.69 -8.85 2.77
N VAL A 172 -3.80 -7.84 2.84
CA VAL A 172 -2.48 -7.88 2.19
C VAL A 172 -1.37 -7.43 3.15
N ILE A 173 -0.29 -8.21 3.21
CA ILE A 173 0.91 -7.89 4.00
C ILE A 173 2.00 -7.40 3.05
N TYR A 174 2.44 -6.15 3.21
CA TYR A 174 3.48 -5.56 2.36
C TYR A 174 4.87 -5.63 2.99
N LEU A 175 5.80 -6.19 2.22
CA LEU A 175 7.24 -6.10 2.45
C LEU A 175 7.75 -4.77 1.88
N VAL A 176 8.26 -3.88 2.73
CA VAL A 176 8.69 -2.53 2.31
C VAL A 176 10.18 -2.34 2.51
N ASP A 177 10.93 -2.21 1.42
CA ASP A 177 12.34 -1.79 1.43
C ASP A 177 12.46 -0.27 1.43
N SER A 178 12.20 0.34 2.60
CA SER A 178 12.17 1.80 2.77
C SER A 178 13.49 2.50 2.40
N TYR A 179 14.61 1.81 2.50
CA TYR A 179 15.93 2.38 2.22
C TYR A 179 16.49 1.98 0.85
N GLY A 180 15.78 1.12 0.11
CA GLY A 180 16.26 0.59 -1.16
C GLY A 180 17.61 -0.10 -1.04
N SER A 181 17.82 -0.82 0.07
CA SER A 181 19.11 -1.39 0.47
C SER A 181 19.15 -2.92 0.45
N LEU A 182 18.04 -3.58 0.17
CA LEU A 182 17.98 -5.03 0.09
C LEU A 182 18.58 -5.55 -1.23
N PHE A 183 19.36 -6.62 -1.11
CA PHE A 183 19.82 -7.41 -2.26
C PHE A 183 18.81 -8.53 -2.59
N PRO A 184 18.82 -9.05 -3.82
CA PRO A 184 17.84 -10.05 -4.27
C PRO A 184 17.73 -11.29 -3.38
N GLU A 185 18.84 -11.80 -2.84
CA GLU A 185 18.82 -12.97 -1.93
C GLU A 185 18.11 -12.68 -0.59
N GLN A 186 18.23 -11.42 -0.09
CA GLN A 186 17.52 -11.00 1.12
C GLN A 186 16.03 -10.86 0.83
N VAL A 187 15.68 -10.27 -0.31
CA VAL A 187 14.29 -10.12 -0.78
C VAL A 187 13.64 -11.49 -0.94
N ARG A 188 14.32 -12.46 -1.57
CA ARG A 188 13.84 -13.84 -1.72
C ARG A 188 13.49 -14.46 -0.38
N ARG A 189 14.40 -14.37 0.59
CA ARG A 189 14.21 -14.94 1.94
C ARG A 189 13.03 -14.29 2.66
N LEU A 190 12.97 -12.95 2.66
CA LEU A 190 11.89 -12.22 3.31
C LEU A 190 10.55 -12.50 2.62
N THR A 191 10.49 -12.48 1.30
CA THR A 191 9.26 -12.78 0.55
C THR A 191 8.75 -14.18 0.88
N ALA A 192 9.64 -15.19 0.94
CA ALA A 192 9.25 -16.54 1.31
C ALA A 192 8.64 -16.59 2.72
N GLN A 193 9.24 -15.91 3.70
CA GLN A 193 8.71 -15.83 5.06
C GLN A 193 7.33 -15.15 5.11
N TYR A 194 7.15 -14.06 4.38
CA TYR A 194 5.85 -13.36 4.29
C TYR A 194 4.80 -14.25 3.62
N CYS A 195 5.15 -14.93 2.54
CA CYS A 195 4.24 -15.82 1.81
C CYS A 195 3.83 -17.03 2.67
N GLU A 196 4.72 -17.62 3.44
CA GLU A 196 4.39 -18.71 4.36
C GLU A 196 3.31 -18.29 5.37
N VAL A 197 3.49 -17.13 6.00
CA VAL A 197 2.52 -16.60 6.95
C VAL A 197 1.21 -16.21 6.26
N ALA A 198 1.27 -15.57 5.10
CA ALA A 198 0.10 -15.15 4.34
C ALA A 198 -0.73 -16.35 3.88
N GLU A 199 -0.10 -17.40 3.34
CA GLU A 199 -0.78 -18.63 2.91
C GLU A 199 -1.48 -19.31 4.08
N ALA A 200 -0.79 -19.47 5.21
CA ALA A 200 -1.35 -20.09 6.42
C ALA A 200 -2.54 -19.31 7.02
N SER A 201 -2.63 -18.01 6.76
CA SER A 201 -3.67 -17.12 7.30
C SER A 201 -4.67 -16.59 6.26
N GLY A 202 -4.62 -17.07 5.02
CA GLY A 202 -5.54 -16.70 3.94
C GLY A 202 -5.34 -15.26 3.42
N LYS A 203 -4.12 -14.71 3.54
CA LYS A 203 -3.76 -13.35 3.13
C LYS A 203 -2.96 -13.34 1.82
N LYS A 204 -2.70 -12.14 1.31
CA LYS A 204 -1.82 -11.91 0.15
C LYS A 204 -0.53 -11.21 0.58
N VAL A 205 0.48 -11.26 -0.28
CA VAL A 205 1.74 -10.53 -0.09
C VAL A 205 1.89 -9.47 -1.16
N GLY A 206 2.23 -8.25 -0.72
CA GLY A 206 2.60 -7.14 -1.57
C GLY A 206 4.05 -6.71 -1.34
N VAL A 207 4.60 -5.97 -2.29
CA VAL A 207 5.96 -5.45 -2.20
C VAL A 207 6.03 -3.99 -2.64
N HIS A 208 6.84 -3.24 -1.90
CA HIS A 208 7.18 -1.84 -2.21
C HIS A 208 8.69 -1.67 -2.08
N MET A 209 9.37 -1.48 -3.21
CA MET A 209 10.82 -1.49 -3.31
C MET A 209 11.34 -0.11 -3.75
N HIS A 210 12.19 0.51 -2.94
CA HIS A 210 12.88 1.74 -3.32
C HIS A 210 14.12 1.47 -4.16
N ASN A 211 14.52 2.44 -4.98
CA ASN A 211 15.51 2.26 -6.04
C ASN A 211 16.88 2.89 -5.75
N ASN A 212 17.24 3.05 -4.48
CA ASN A 212 18.49 3.70 -4.08
C ASN A 212 19.75 3.00 -4.63
N GLN A 213 19.70 1.67 -4.76
CA GLN A 213 20.77 0.86 -5.37
C GLN A 213 20.46 0.43 -6.81
N GLN A 214 19.41 0.98 -7.43
CA GLN A 214 18.92 0.61 -8.77
C GLN A 214 18.48 -0.87 -8.86
N LEU A 215 18.01 -1.42 -7.75
CA LEU A 215 17.55 -2.81 -7.65
C LEU A 215 16.03 -2.97 -7.49
N ALA A 216 15.26 -1.87 -7.43
CA ALA A 216 13.81 -1.95 -7.15
C ALA A 216 13.08 -2.86 -8.14
N PHE A 217 13.32 -2.70 -9.44
CA PHE A 217 12.69 -3.53 -10.46
C PHE A 217 13.08 -5.01 -10.32
N ALA A 218 14.37 -5.29 -10.16
CA ALA A 218 14.87 -6.66 -9.98
C ALA A 218 14.29 -7.31 -8.71
N ASN A 219 14.27 -6.58 -7.60
CA ASN A 219 13.72 -7.04 -6.33
C ASN A 219 12.20 -7.26 -6.39
N THR A 220 11.46 -6.43 -7.12
CA THR A 220 10.03 -6.63 -7.37
C THR A 220 9.77 -7.91 -8.16
N ILE A 221 10.52 -8.14 -9.24
CA ILE A 221 10.41 -9.38 -10.03
C ILE A 221 10.79 -10.60 -9.19
N GLU A 222 11.85 -10.51 -8.38
CA GLU A 222 12.24 -11.59 -7.46
C GLU A 222 11.11 -11.93 -6.49
N SER A 223 10.47 -10.92 -5.90
CA SER A 223 9.34 -11.12 -4.99
C SER A 223 8.13 -11.76 -5.67
N ILE A 224 7.77 -11.28 -6.88
CA ILE A 224 6.67 -11.86 -7.67
C ILE A 224 6.97 -13.33 -7.99
N SER A 225 8.20 -13.65 -8.35
CA SER A 225 8.64 -15.02 -8.65
C SER A 225 8.57 -15.95 -7.43
N HIS A 226 8.56 -15.40 -6.23
CA HIS A 226 8.48 -16.12 -4.96
C HIS A 226 7.13 -16.01 -4.25
N GLY A 227 6.07 -15.56 -4.94
CA GLY A 227 4.69 -15.65 -4.47
C GLY A 227 4.03 -14.33 -4.11
N ALA A 228 4.73 -13.20 -4.16
CA ALA A 228 4.07 -11.91 -4.03
C ALA A 228 3.09 -11.70 -5.19
N SER A 229 1.93 -11.12 -4.89
CA SER A 229 0.86 -10.88 -5.86
C SER A 229 0.39 -9.43 -5.93
N PHE A 230 0.98 -8.54 -5.12
CA PHE A 230 0.79 -7.09 -5.24
C PHE A 230 2.15 -6.42 -5.41
N ALA A 231 2.24 -5.48 -6.33
CA ALA A 231 3.45 -4.70 -6.57
C ALA A 231 3.10 -3.23 -6.73
N ASP A 232 3.86 -2.38 -6.02
CA ASP A 232 3.77 -0.94 -6.17
C ASP A 232 4.69 -0.46 -7.29
N ALA A 233 4.22 0.55 -8.03
CA ALA A 233 4.98 1.27 -9.06
C ALA A 233 4.81 2.79 -8.88
N THR A 234 5.84 3.55 -9.26
CA THR A 234 5.84 5.01 -9.26
C THR A 234 6.44 5.55 -10.55
#